data_66d992b5b1139f334c4fd6203e099238
#
_entry.id   66d992b5b1139f334c4fd6203e099238
#
_cell.length_a   1.000
_cell.length_b   1.000
_cell.length_c   1.000
_cell.angle_alpha   90.00
_cell.angle_beta   90.00
_cell.angle_gamma   90.00
#
_symmetry.space_group_name_H-M   'P 1'
#
loop_
_entity.id
_entity.type
_entity.pdbx_description
1 polymer ?
#
loop_
_entity_poly.entity_id
_entity_poly.type
_entity_poly.pdbx_seq_one_letter_code
_entity_poly.pdbx_strand_id
1 'polypeptide(L)'
;MNNKIVFGQIISNISAPELVEQGNILPPTIQIHEVDYERQKGLTAADNDASTLIDMIDGLDTRNAQKVLVAAPSSKVLWQMLSSTSVLSDLAERGFDVLHITSKFGAYVNQTKVDRETFFDTFNSWGQDPDRKFIIFHYSILSEGINVHGLTHTILLRNLPIVEMAQTIGRVIRLNKDDASDVACGKIEAGNFAMYRKPTGFVTVPVFKNYGKKTQRRLEEVVDTIFVQGQPAIDVR
;
A
#
# COMPACT_ATOMS: atom_id res chain seq x y z
N MET A 1 19.58 -0.01 11.02
CA MET A 1 19.83 -1.29 11.71
C MET A 1 21.26 -1.80 11.53
N ASN A 2 22.28 -0.95 11.56
CA ASN A 2 23.67 -1.40 11.31
C ASN A 2 24.55 -1.33 12.55
N ASN A 3 23.99 -1.60 13.72
CA ASN A 3 24.84 -1.70 14.92
C ASN A 3 25.52 -3.08 14.93
N LYS A 4 26.77 -3.14 14.43
CA LYS A 4 27.58 -4.36 14.36
C LYS A 4 27.80 -5.02 15.74
N ILE A 5 27.70 -4.25 16.83
CA ILE A 5 27.80 -4.77 18.20
C ILE A 5 26.56 -5.58 18.58
N VAL A 6 25.38 -5.17 18.11
CA VAL A 6 24.09 -5.83 18.43
C VAL A 6 23.78 -6.97 17.46
N PHE A 7 24.02 -6.77 16.16
CA PHE A 7 23.59 -7.68 15.09
C PHE A 7 24.73 -8.47 14.43
N GLY A 8 25.98 -8.20 14.81
CA GLY A 8 27.14 -8.84 14.19
C GLY A 8 27.48 -8.28 12.80
N GLN A 9 28.26 -9.07 12.04
CA GLN A 9 28.61 -8.72 10.67
C GLN A 9 27.50 -9.12 9.69
N ILE A 10 27.35 -8.35 8.62
CA ILE A 10 26.45 -8.71 7.51
C ILE A 10 27.05 -9.94 6.82
N ILE A 11 26.32 -11.04 6.81
CA ILE A 11 26.75 -12.32 6.20
C ILE A 11 26.34 -12.33 4.72
N SER A 12 25.16 -11.77 4.39
CA SER A 12 24.63 -11.67 3.04
C SER A 12 23.80 -10.40 2.89
N ASN A 13 23.89 -9.76 1.76
CA ASN A 13 23.07 -8.61 1.41
C ASN A 13 22.52 -8.82 -0.02
N ILE A 14 21.23 -9.05 -0.12
CA ILE A 14 20.51 -9.20 -1.39
C ILE A 14 19.77 -7.89 -1.63
N SER A 15 20.01 -7.25 -2.76
CA SER A 15 19.38 -5.99 -3.12
C SER A 15 17.95 -6.18 -3.64
N ALA A 16 17.12 -5.13 -3.60
CA ALA A 16 15.77 -5.21 -4.13
C ALA A 16 15.73 -5.46 -5.67
N PRO A 17 16.58 -4.84 -6.50
CA PRO A 17 16.68 -5.19 -7.92
C PRO A 17 17.00 -6.67 -8.16
N GLU A 18 17.94 -7.22 -7.40
CA GLU A 18 18.30 -8.65 -7.50
C GLU A 18 17.12 -9.55 -7.15
N LEU A 19 16.30 -9.19 -6.13
CA LEU A 19 15.08 -9.92 -5.81
C LEU A 19 14.01 -9.80 -6.91
N VAL A 20 13.94 -8.66 -7.61
CA VAL A 20 13.07 -8.47 -8.77
C VAL A 20 13.52 -9.34 -9.93
N GLU A 21 14.82 -9.33 -10.29
CA GLU A 21 15.38 -10.15 -11.36
C GLU A 21 15.16 -11.66 -11.11
N GLN A 22 15.29 -12.07 -9.86
CA GLN A 22 15.03 -13.45 -9.44
C GLN A 22 13.54 -13.81 -9.37
N GLY A 23 12.62 -12.85 -9.62
CA GLY A 23 11.18 -13.07 -9.55
C GLY A 23 10.64 -13.30 -8.13
N ASN A 24 11.38 -12.91 -7.08
CA ASN A 24 10.98 -13.05 -5.69
C ASN A 24 10.04 -11.94 -5.21
N ILE A 25 10.16 -10.75 -5.82
CA ILE A 25 9.26 -9.61 -5.63
C ILE A 25 8.95 -8.98 -6.98
N LEU A 26 7.89 -8.18 -7.02
CA LEU A 26 7.47 -7.44 -8.21
C LEU A 26 8.14 -6.06 -8.28
N PRO A 27 8.32 -5.48 -9.47
CA PRO A 27 8.70 -4.07 -9.57
C PRO A 27 7.58 -3.16 -9.06
N PRO A 28 7.87 -2.10 -8.29
CA PRO A 28 6.89 -1.08 -7.93
C PRO A 28 6.60 -0.16 -9.13
N THR A 29 5.33 0.21 -9.31
CA THR A 29 4.91 1.22 -10.28
C THR A 29 4.35 2.43 -9.55
N ILE A 30 5.01 3.59 -9.70
CA ILE A 30 4.54 4.85 -9.14
C ILE A 30 3.44 5.42 -10.02
N GLN A 31 2.34 5.82 -9.40
CA GLN A 31 1.24 6.55 -10.03
C GLN A 31 1.04 7.89 -9.32
N ILE A 32 1.21 8.98 -10.04
CA ILE A 32 0.93 10.32 -9.52
C ILE A 32 -0.49 10.71 -9.95
N HIS A 33 -1.37 10.86 -8.97
CA HIS A 33 -2.70 11.39 -9.21
C HIS A 33 -2.66 12.92 -9.09
N GLU A 34 -2.51 13.59 -10.23
CA GLU A 34 -2.46 15.04 -10.29
C GLU A 34 -3.87 15.62 -10.15
N VAL A 35 -4.01 16.58 -9.23
CA VAL A 35 -5.25 17.30 -8.97
C VAL A 35 -5.06 18.76 -9.34
N ASP A 36 -5.78 19.24 -10.36
CA ASP A 36 -5.61 20.56 -10.97
C ASP A 36 -6.05 21.74 -10.08
N TYR A 37 -6.54 21.48 -8.88
CA TYR A 37 -6.95 22.49 -7.92
C TYR A 37 -6.16 22.41 -6.61
N GLU A 38 -6.24 23.44 -5.81
CA GLU A 38 -5.70 23.46 -4.44
C GLU A 38 -6.64 22.72 -3.49
N ARG A 39 -6.08 22.07 -2.47
CA ARG A 39 -6.90 21.61 -1.34
C ARG A 39 -7.70 22.77 -0.78
N GLN A 40 -9.01 22.59 -0.71
CA GLN A 40 -9.94 23.67 -0.34
C GLN A 40 -9.79 24.03 1.14
N LYS A 41 -9.53 25.31 1.41
CA LYS A 41 -9.34 25.82 2.79
C LYS A 41 -10.61 25.74 3.66
N GLY A 42 -11.80 25.71 3.07
CA GLY A 42 -13.08 25.60 3.76
C GLY A 42 -13.48 24.16 4.10
N LEU A 43 -12.83 23.16 3.53
CA LEU A 43 -13.08 21.75 3.80
C LEU A 43 -12.06 21.19 4.80
N THR A 44 -12.48 20.20 5.57
CA THR A 44 -11.55 19.49 6.46
C THR A 44 -10.56 18.66 5.64
N ALA A 45 -9.48 18.19 6.29
CA ALA A 45 -8.59 17.23 5.66
C ALA A 45 -9.32 15.94 5.28
N ALA A 46 -10.31 15.53 6.07
CA ALA A 46 -11.11 14.34 5.81
C ALA A 46 -11.97 14.48 4.55
N ASP A 47 -12.60 15.63 4.32
CA ASP A 47 -13.42 15.87 3.13
C ASP A 47 -12.55 15.88 1.85
N ASN A 48 -11.40 16.59 1.88
CA ASN A 48 -10.47 16.59 0.76
C ASN A 48 -9.91 15.19 0.46
N ASP A 49 -9.54 14.43 1.49
CA ASP A 49 -8.98 13.09 1.32
C ASP A 49 -10.04 12.09 0.85
N ALA A 50 -11.29 12.19 1.32
CA ALA A 50 -12.38 11.33 0.91
C ALA A 50 -12.70 11.50 -0.59
N SER A 51 -12.90 12.72 -1.05
CA SER A 51 -13.18 13.01 -2.46
C SER A 51 -12.04 12.52 -3.37
N THR A 52 -10.81 12.89 -3.03
CA THR A 52 -9.63 12.48 -3.83
C THR A 52 -9.41 10.96 -3.83
N LEU A 53 -9.70 10.30 -2.71
CA LEU A 53 -9.61 8.84 -2.63
C LEU A 53 -10.57 8.17 -3.63
N ILE A 54 -11.81 8.63 -3.73
CA ILE A 54 -12.79 8.09 -4.67
C ILE A 54 -12.33 8.29 -6.11
N ASP A 55 -11.82 9.48 -6.45
CA ASP A 55 -11.25 9.76 -7.78
C ASP A 55 -10.09 8.81 -8.11
N MET A 56 -9.20 8.56 -7.14
CA MET A 56 -8.10 7.60 -7.32
C MET A 56 -8.60 6.16 -7.48
N ILE A 57 -9.63 5.75 -6.71
CA ILE A 57 -10.23 4.42 -6.81
C ILE A 57 -10.84 4.17 -8.19
N ASP A 58 -11.49 5.16 -8.78
CA ASP A 58 -12.06 5.07 -10.12
C ASP A 58 -10.99 4.94 -11.22
N GLY A 59 -9.76 5.40 -10.96
CA GLY A 59 -8.61 5.30 -11.87
C GLY A 59 -7.73 4.06 -11.67
N LEU A 60 -8.06 3.13 -10.76
CA LEU A 60 -7.22 1.96 -10.50
C LEU A 60 -7.25 0.94 -11.64
N ASP A 61 -6.13 0.24 -11.81
CA ASP A 61 -6.04 -0.92 -12.71
C ASP A 61 -7.03 -2.02 -12.30
N THR A 62 -7.80 -2.51 -13.28
CA THR A 62 -8.91 -3.46 -13.07
C THR A 62 -8.60 -4.88 -13.55
N ARG A 63 -7.37 -5.17 -13.98
CA ARG A 63 -6.97 -6.53 -14.41
C ARG A 63 -7.13 -7.58 -13.34
N ASN A 64 -7.03 -7.17 -12.08
CA ASN A 64 -7.25 -8.02 -10.91
C ASN A 64 -8.27 -7.37 -9.98
N ALA A 65 -8.86 -8.14 -9.08
CA ALA A 65 -9.66 -7.60 -7.99
C ALA A 65 -8.79 -6.63 -7.16
N GLN A 66 -9.24 -5.38 -7.04
CA GLN A 66 -8.47 -4.35 -6.36
C GLN A 66 -8.45 -4.60 -4.84
N LYS A 67 -7.24 -4.75 -4.31
CA LYS A 67 -6.95 -4.91 -2.89
C LYS A 67 -6.05 -3.77 -2.45
N VAL A 68 -6.65 -2.74 -1.88
CA VAL A 68 -6.04 -1.42 -1.71
C VAL A 68 -5.65 -1.18 -0.26
N LEU A 69 -4.39 -0.81 -0.04
CA LEU A 69 -3.89 -0.35 1.26
C LEU A 69 -3.82 1.19 1.28
N VAL A 70 -4.48 1.83 2.22
CA VAL A 70 -4.48 3.30 2.36
C VAL A 70 -3.76 3.73 3.63
N ALA A 71 -2.67 4.46 3.47
CA ALA A 71 -1.95 5.10 4.56
C ALA A 71 -2.61 6.46 4.89
N ALA A 72 -3.45 6.48 5.92
CA ALA A 72 -4.21 7.66 6.33
C ALA A 72 -3.33 8.72 7.02
N PRO A 73 -3.68 10.01 6.95
CA PRO A 73 -2.90 11.11 7.54
C PRO A 73 -2.79 11.04 9.07
N SER A 74 -3.85 10.64 9.74
CA SER A 74 -3.90 10.40 11.19
C SER A 74 -5.11 9.56 11.56
N SER A 75 -5.12 8.97 12.76
CA SER A 75 -6.29 8.24 13.26
C SER A 75 -7.54 9.14 13.36
N LYS A 76 -7.37 10.42 13.67
CA LYS A 76 -8.49 11.39 13.75
C LYS A 76 -9.06 11.68 12.37
N VAL A 77 -8.22 11.98 11.39
CA VAL A 77 -8.66 12.27 10.01
C VAL A 77 -9.30 11.03 9.39
N LEU A 78 -8.70 9.85 9.59
CA LEU A 78 -9.30 8.59 9.15
C LEU A 78 -10.70 8.38 9.73
N TRP A 79 -10.86 8.55 11.05
CA TRP A 79 -12.16 8.41 11.68
C TRP A 79 -13.18 9.41 11.13
N GLN A 80 -12.80 10.68 10.96
CA GLN A 80 -13.66 11.71 10.37
C GLN A 80 -14.05 11.36 8.93
N MET A 81 -13.10 10.88 8.12
CA MET A 81 -13.35 10.46 6.74
C MET A 81 -14.39 9.33 6.68
N LEU A 82 -14.26 8.30 7.54
CA LEU A 82 -15.16 7.16 7.54
C LEU A 82 -16.52 7.44 8.19
N SER A 83 -16.60 8.40 9.16
CA SER A 83 -17.83 8.66 9.93
C SER A 83 -18.62 9.88 9.48
N SER A 84 -18.01 10.79 8.75
CA SER A 84 -18.60 12.12 8.47
C SER A 84 -18.64 12.48 6.98
N THR A 85 -18.16 11.60 6.10
CA THR A 85 -18.24 11.75 4.65
C THR A 85 -18.98 10.59 4.01
N SER A 86 -19.26 10.66 2.71
CA SER A 86 -19.91 9.59 1.94
C SER A 86 -18.97 8.45 1.55
N VAL A 87 -17.69 8.48 1.94
CA VAL A 87 -16.67 7.55 1.43
C VAL A 87 -17.03 6.07 1.59
N LEU A 88 -17.69 5.69 2.69
CA LEU A 88 -18.11 4.31 2.89
C LEU A 88 -19.22 3.86 1.94
N SER A 89 -20.22 4.73 1.69
CA SER A 89 -21.26 4.46 0.69
C SER A 89 -20.69 4.43 -0.72
N ASP A 90 -19.82 5.39 -1.05
CA ASP A 90 -19.17 5.49 -2.36
C ASP A 90 -18.29 4.26 -2.67
N LEU A 91 -17.59 3.73 -1.67
CA LEU A 91 -16.82 2.49 -1.79
C LEU A 91 -17.71 1.26 -1.93
N ALA A 92 -18.81 1.19 -1.17
CA ALA A 92 -19.76 0.09 -1.26
C ALA A 92 -20.46 0.03 -2.63
N GLU A 93 -20.83 1.18 -3.23
CA GLU A 93 -21.38 1.27 -4.59
C GLU A 93 -20.39 0.75 -5.65
N ARG A 94 -19.09 0.87 -5.40
CA ARG A 94 -18.00 0.35 -6.24
C ARG A 94 -17.63 -1.11 -5.93
N GLY A 95 -18.38 -1.74 -5.02
CA GLY A 95 -18.20 -3.15 -4.62
C GLY A 95 -16.98 -3.41 -3.73
N PHE A 96 -16.49 -2.40 -3.03
CA PHE A 96 -15.40 -2.59 -2.05
C PHE A 96 -15.96 -2.96 -0.67
N ASP A 97 -15.42 -4.02 -0.11
CA ASP A 97 -15.46 -4.24 1.33
C ASP A 97 -14.43 -3.35 2.04
N VAL A 98 -14.71 -2.90 3.24
CA VAL A 98 -13.87 -1.92 3.96
C VAL A 98 -13.35 -2.49 5.27
N LEU A 99 -12.02 -2.42 5.43
CA LEU A 99 -11.32 -2.72 6.67
C LEU A 99 -10.66 -1.45 7.21
N HIS A 100 -10.75 -1.20 8.50
CA HIS A 100 -9.92 -0.14 9.08
C HIS A 100 -9.49 -0.48 10.51
N ILE A 101 -8.25 -0.09 10.84
CA ILE A 101 -7.69 -0.33 12.16
C ILE A 101 -6.85 0.86 12.62
N THR A 102 -7.12 1.28 13.85
CA THR A 102 -6.31 2.31 14.55
C THR A 102 -6.15 1.95 16.02
N SER A 103 -5.06 2.41 16.64
CA SER A 103 -4.83 2.21 18.08
C SER A 103 -5.91 2.90 18.94
N LYS A 104 -6.47 4.01 18.45
CA LYS A 104 -7.44 4.83 19.21
C LYS A 104 -8.88 4.33 19.10
N PHE A 105 -9.30 3.88 17.91
CA PHE A 105 -10.71 3.55 17.64
C PHE A 105 -10.96 2.06 17.52
N GLY A 106 -9.88 1.25 17.45
CA GLY A 106 -9.97 -0.20 17.31
C GLY A 106 -10.03 -0.67 15.86
N ALA A 107 -10.53 -1.88 15.65
CA ALA A 107 -10.60 -2.59 14.38
C ALA A 107 -12.05 -2.75 13.92
N TYR A 108 -12.30 -2.60 12.63
CA TYR A 108 -13.63 -2.69 12.03
C TYR A 108 -13.57 -3.43 10.68
N VAL A 109 -14.59 -4.23 10.43
CA VAL A 109 -14.86 -4.92 9.17
C VAL A 109 -16.24 -4.50 8.70
N ASN A 110 -16.36 -3.86 7.55
CA ASN A 110 -17.63 -3.34 7.00
C ASN A 110 -18.49 -2.63 8.07
N GLN A 111 -17.91 -1.65 8.77
CA GLN A 111 -18.53 -0.86 9.84
C GLN A 111 -18.83 -1.62 11.14
N THR A 112 -18.63 -2.94 11.20
CA THR A 112 -18.77 -3.73 12.41
C THR A 112 -17.48 -3.75 13.21
N LYS A 113 -17.53 -3.35 14.48
CA LYS A 113 -16.38 -3.42 15.38
C LYS A 113 -16.06 -4.87 15.70
N VAL A 114 -14.79 -5.23 15.56
CA VAL A 114 -14.27 -6.57 15.83
C VAL A 114 -13.04 -6.51 16.75
N ASP A 115 -12.64 -7.63 17.31
CA ASP A 115 -11.34 -7.75 17.97
C ASP A 115 -10.20 -7.79 16.95
N ARG A 116 -8.97 -7.71 17.45
CA ARG A 116 -7.78 -7.65 16.60
C ARG A 116 -7.52 -8.96 15.84
N GLU A 117 -7.80 -10.09 16.46
CA GLU A 117 -7.61 -11.42 15.87
C GLU A 117 -8.58 -11.63 14.70
N THR A 118 -9.87 -11.45 14.92
CA THR A 118 -10.90 -11.49 13.87
C THR A 118 -10.60 -10.55 12.71
N PHE A 119 -10.08 -9.34 13.00
CA PHE A 119 -9.67 -8.40 11.96
C PHE A 119 -8.57 -8.96 11.06
N PHE A 120 -7.49 -9.51 11.64
CA PHE A 120 -6.39 -10.04 10.85
C PHE A 120 -6.72 -11.34 10.16
N ASP A 121 -7.55 -12.19 10.74
CA ASP A 121 -8.05 -13.41 10.08
C ASP A 121 -8.90 -13.06 8.86
N THR A 122 -9.80 -12.07 9.00
CA THR A 122 -10.60 -11.56 7.88
C THR A 122 -9.70 -10.97 6.80
N PHE A 123 -8.74 -10.13 7.17
CA PHE A 123 -7.82 -9.50 6.23
C PHE A 123 -6.98 -10.54 5.47
N ASN A 124 -6.46 -11.56 6.16
CA ASN A 124 -5.72 -12.65 5.53
C ASN A 124 -6.59 -13.48 4.60
N SER A 125 -7.80 -13.83 5.02
CA SER A 125 -8.76 -14.56 4.21
C SER A 125 -9.12 -13.79 2.93
N TRP A 126 -9.47 -12.51 3.06
CA TRP A 126 -9.78 -11.66 1.91
C TRP A 126 -8.58 -11.43 0.99
N GLY A 127 -7.37 -11.38 1.55
CA GLY A 127 -6.15 -11.28 0.78
C GLY A 127 -5.91 -12.48 -0.14
N GLN A 128 -6.33 -13.67 0.28
CA GLN A 128 -6.17 -14.92 -0.47
C GLN A 128 -7.29 -15.18 -1.49
N ASP A 129 -8.45 -14.56 -1.34
CA ASP A 129 -9.58 -14.69 -2.27
C ASP A 129 -9.27 -13.89 -3.56
N PRO A 130 -9.12 -14.53 -4.74
CA PRO A 130 -8.73 -13.85 -5.97
C PRO A 130 -9.77 -12.84 -6.46
N ASP A 131 -11.03 -13.04 -6.14
CA ASP A 131 -12.16 -12.25 -6.63
C ASP A 131 -12.59 -11.15 -5.65
N ARG A 132 -12.06 -11.19 -4.44
CA ARG A 132 -12.43 -10.25 -3.37
C ARG A 132 -11.83 -8.89 -3.60
N LYS A 133 -12.69 -7.88 -3.65
CA LYS A 133 -12.35 -6.48 -3.78
C LYS A 133 -12.48 -5.78 -2.42
N PHE A 134 -11.39 -5.22 -1.89
CA PHE A 134 -11.43 -4.55 -0.61
C PHE A 134 -10.43 -3.40 -0.47
N ILE A 135 -10.72 -2.52 0.45
CA ILE A 135 -9.85 -1.43 0.86
C ILE A 135 -9.56 -1.52 2.36
N ILE A 136 -8.31 -1.35 2.75
CA ILE A 136 -7.90 -1.30 4.14
C ILE A 136 -7.26 0.03 4.47
N PHE A 137 -7.78 0.68 5.51
CA PHE A 137 -7.24 1.93 6.03
C PHE A 137 -6.45 1.70 7.30
N HIS A 138 -5.26 2.31 7.37
CA HIS A 138 -4.44 2.27 8.56
C HIS A 138 -3.71 3.60 8.80
N TYR A 139 -3.25 3.81 10.03
CA TYR A 139 -2.33 4.91 10.35
C TYR A 139 -0.92 4.38 10.67
N SER A 140 -0.74 3.49 11.63
CA SER A 140 0.58 2.98 12.02
C SER A 140 0.63 1.47 12.28
N ILE A 141 -0.50 0.86 12.55
CA ILE A 141 -0.57 -0.53 13.07
C ILE A 141 -0.09 -1.57 12.05
N LEU A 142 -0.21 -1.27 10.76
CA LEU A 142 0.22 -2.19 9.70
C LEU A 142 1.70 -2.02 9.32
N SER A 143 2.46 -1.14 9.98
CA SER A 143 3.89 -0.98 9.73
C SER A 143 4.72 -2.15 10.27
N GLU A 144 4.22 -2.91 11.26
CA GLU A 144 4.98 -3.98 11.92
C GLU A 144 4.41 -5.38 11.62
N GLY A 145 5.26 -6.27 11.08
CA GLY A 145 5.13 -7.74 11.17
C GLY A 145 3.94 -8.43 10.47
N ILE A 146 3.04 -7.72 9.81
CA ILE A 146 1.85 -8.33 9.21
C ILE A 146 2.16 -8.83 7.81
N ASN A 147 2.06 -10.13 7.63
CA ASN A 147 2.23 -10.78 6.34
C ASN A 147 0.89 -10.79 5.59
N VAL A 148 0.61 -9.75 4.80
CA VAL A 148 -0.58 -9.72 3.97
C VAL A 148 -0.23 -10.09 2.54
N HIS A 149 -0.91 -11.09 2.04
CA HIS A 149 -0.84 -11.50 0.66
C HIS A 149 -1.92 -10.81 -0.18
N GLY A 150 -1.68 -10.67 -1.46
CA GLY A 150 -2.68 -10.29 -2.44
C GLY A 150 -2.94 -8.79 -2.60
N LEU A 151 -2.32 -7.89 -1.80
CA LEU A 151 -2.45 -6.45 -2.03
C LEU A 151 -1.95 -6.06 -3.42
N THR A 152 -2.73 -5.26 -4.14
CA THR A 152 -2.44 -4.82 -5.52
C THR A 152 -2.01 -3.36 -5.58
N HIS A 153 -2.59 -2.52 -4.72
CA HIS A 153 -2.37 -1.08 -4.70
C HIS A 153 -2.08 -0.58 -3.30
N THR A 154 -1.28 0.48 -3.19
CA THR A 154 -1.20 1.31 -1.99
C THR A 154 -1.41 2.77 -2.34
N ILE A 155 -2.16 3.49 -1.49
CA ILE A 155 -2.43 4.92 -1.64
C ILE A 155 -1.84 5.65 -0.43
N LEU A 156 -0.98 6.64 -0.68
CA LEU A 156 -0.29 7.40 0.36
C LEU A 156 -0.97 8.76 0.54
N LEU A 157 -1.90 8.88 1.49
CA LEU A 157 -2.54 10.15 1.84
C LEU A 157 -1.69 11.02 2.79
N ARG A 158 -0.53 10.52 3.20
CA ARG A 158 0.44 11.23 4.03
C ARG A 158 1.87 10.96 3.60
N ASN A 159 2.78 11.87 3.98
CA ASN A 159 4.20 11.67 3.81
C ASN A 159 4.74 10.72 4.90
N LEU A 160 5.04 9.49 4.51
CA LEU A 160 5.60 8.48 5.40
C LEU A 160 7.09 8.72 5.66
N PRO A 161 7.61 8.37 6.85
CA PRO A 161 9.05 8.18 7.04
C PRO A 161 9.59 7.15 6.03
N ILE A 162 10.86 7.30 5.64
CA ILE A 162 11.50 6.49 4.60
C ILE A 162 11.33 4.99 4.84
N VAL A 163 11.60 4.53 6.05
CA VAL A 163 11.48 3.10 6.42
C VAL A 163 10.03 2.61 6.32
N GLU A 164 9.08 3.39 6.82
CA GLU A 164 7.66 3.05 6.71
C GLU A 164 7.19 3.05 5.25
N MET A 165 7.68 3.98 4.43
CA MET A 165 7.37 4.03 3.00
C MET A 165 7.90 2.80 2.27
N ALA A 166 9.16 2.44 2.48
CA ALA A 166 9.76 1.22 1.91
C ALA A 166 9.02 -0.05 2.35
N GLN A 167 8.63 -0.14 3.63
CA GLN A 167 7.84 -1.25 4.15
C GLN A 167 6.43 -1.30 3.54
N THR A 168 5.81 -0.15 3.31
CA THR A 168 4.48 -0.05 2.69
C THR A 168 4.54 -0.49 1.22
N ILE A 169 5.54 -0.03 0.47
CA ILE A 169 5.82 -0.50 -0.89
C ILE A 169 6.07 -2.01 -0.89
N GLY A 170 6.90 -2.50 0.02
CA GLY A 170 7.22 -3.92 0.17
C GLY A 170 6.00 -4.84 0.36
N ARG A 171 4.85 -4.31 0.77
CA ARG A 171 3.60 -5.09 0.91
C ARG A 171 2.90 -5.31 -0.42
N VAL A 172 2.90 -4.33 -1.28
CA VAL A 172 2.18 -4.41 -2.57
C VAL A 172 3.01 -5.03 -3.68
N ILE A 173 4.33 -5.15 -3.50
CA ILE A 173 5.21 -5.81 -4.48
C ILE A 173 5.42 -7.30 -4.22
N ARG A 174 4.72 -7.89 -3.26
CA ARG A 174 4.73 -9.36 -3.06
C ARG A 174 4.02 -10.05 -4.22
N LEU A 175 4.52 -11.21 -4.59
CA LEU A 175 3.87 -12.04 -5.60
C LEU A 175 2.46 -12.42 -5.15
N ASN A 176 1.58 -12.60 -6.13
CA ASN A 176 0.35 -13.36 -5.95
C ASN A 176 0.73 -14.81 -5.61
N LYS A 177 -0.08 -15.49 -4.79
CA LYS A 177 0.18 -16.87 -4.36
C LYS A 177 0.28 -17.85 -5.54
N ASP A 178 -0.60 -17.67 -6.54
CA ASP A 178 -0.62 -18.52 -7.72
C ASP A 178 0.60 -18.24 -8.61
N ASP A 179 0.99 -16.97 -8.78
CA ASP A 179 2.20 -16.61 -9.52
C ASP A 179 3.44 -17.19 -8.84
N ALA A 180 3.54 -17.10 -7.51
CA ALA A 180 4.63 -17.70 -6.76
C ALA A 180 4.69 -19.22 -6.92
N SER A 181 3.54 -19.90 -6.94
CA SER A 181 3.44 -21.34 -7.19
C SER A 181 3.84 -21.71 -8.62
N ASP A 182 3.35 -20.96 -9.62
CA ASP A 182 3.64 -21.18 -11.03
C ASP A 182 5.14 -20.96 -11.36
N VAL A 183 5.78 -20.00 -10.68
CA VAL A 183 7.24 -19.80 -10.77
C VAL A 183 8.00 -20.92 -10.09
N ALA A 184 7.60 -21.33 -8.88
CA ALA A 184 8.28 -22.35 -8.11
C ALA A 184 8.24 -23.74 -8.82
N CYS A 185 7.18 -24.04 -9.56
CA CYS A 185 7.08 -25.29 -10.35
C CYS A 185 7.61 -25.17 -11.79
N GLY A 186 8.19 -24.00 -12.17
CA GLY A 186 8.78 -23.79 -13.50
C GLY A 186 7.76 -23.59 -14.63
N LYS A 187 6.49 -23.38 -14.33
CA LYS A 187 5.45 -23.11 -15.32
C LYS A 187 5.57 -21.70 -15.90
N ILE A 188 6.04 -20.75 -15.10
CA ILE A 188 6.38 -19.39 -15.50
C ILE A 188 7.84 -19.16 -15.16
N GLU A 189 8.59 -18.56 -16.07
CA GLU A 189 9.97 -18.16 -15.84
C GLU A 189 10.04 -17.03 -14.81
N ALA A 190 10.93 -17.16 -13.83
CA ALA A 190 11.15 -16.14 -12.81
C ALA A 190 11.57 -14.81 -13.46
N GLY A 191 10.93 -13.70 -13.04
CA GLY A 191 11.18 -12.37 -13.62
C GLY A 191 10.44 -12.09 -14.94
N ASN A 192 9.75 -13.05 -15.52
CA ASN A 192 8.91 -12.83 -16.70
C ASN A 192 7.53 -12.28 -16.31
N PHE A 193 7.52 -11.03 -15.80
CA PHE A 193 6.33 -10.37 -15.24
C PHE A 193 5.18 -10.24 -16.22
N ALA A 194 5.41 -10.29 -17.54
CA ALA A 194 4.36 -10.26 -18.54
C ALA A 194 3.41 -11.48 -18.45
N MET A 195 3.90 -12.59 -17.88
CA MET A 195 3.14 -13.81 -17.69
C MET A 195 2.46 -13.90 -16.32
N TYR A 196 2.76 -12.98 -15.41
CA TYR A 196 2.17 -12.98 -14.07
C TYR A 196 0.76 -12.40 -14.09
N ARG A 197 -0.14 -12.96 -13.26
CA ARG A 197 -1.48 -12.39 -13.02
C ARG A 197 -1.38 -11.01 -12.42
N LYS A 198 -0.38 -10.82 -11.55
CA LYS A 198 -0.05 -9.53 -10.92
C LYS A 198 1.38 -9.14 -11.30
N PRO A 199 1.58 -8.38 -12.39
CA PRO A 199 2.92 -8.05 -12.90
C PRO A 199 3.66 -6.97 -12.09
N THR A 200 2.97 -6.17 -11.28
CA THR A 200 3.53 -5.05 -10.52
C THR A 200 2.74 -4.77 -9.25
N GLY A 201 3.32 -3.99 -8.33
CA GLY A 201 2.62 -3.37 -7.21
C GLY A 201 2.48 -1.86 -7.44
N PHE A 202 1.24 -1.35 -7.44
CA PHE A 202 0.99 0.07 -7.67
C PHE A 202 1.10 0.89 -6.39
N VAL A 203 1.76 2.04 -6.48
CA VAL A 203 1.92 3.01 -5.39
C VAL A 203 1.42 4.36 -5.88
N THR A 204 0.30 4.82 -5.34
CA THR A 204 -0.37 6.06 -5.77
C THR A 204 -0.23 7.14 -4.71
N VAL A 205 0.06 8.36 -5.14
CA VAL A 205 0.07 9.56 -4.30
C VAL A 205 -0.73 10.68 -4.94
N PRO A 206 -1.66 11.33 -4.21
CA PRO A 206 -2.36 12.51 -4.71
C PRO A 206 -1.46 13.75 -4.60
N VAL A 207 -1.41 14.53 -5.67
CA VAL A 207 -0.64 15.78 -5.74
C VAL A 207 -1.55 16.92 -6.19
N PHE A 208 -1.86 17.80 -5.26
CA PHE A 208 -2.58 19.05 -5.48
C PHE A 208 -1.60 20.18 -5.80
N LYS A 209 -2.07 21.31 -6.29
CA LYS A 209 -1.23 22.51 -6.51
C LYS A 209 -0.50 22.99 -5.25
N ASN A 210 -1.11 22.79 -4.08
CA ASN A 210 -0.57 23.23 -2.78
C ASN A 210 -0.24 22.10 -1.80
N TYR A 211 -0.40 20.83 -2.19
CA TYR A 211 -0.20 19.68 -1.28
C TYR A 211 0.28 18.45 -2.04
N GLY A 212 1.02 17.57 -1.38
CA GLY A 212 1.40 16.25 -1.90
C GLY A 212 2.80 16.18 -2.54
N LYS A 213 3.34 17.25 -3.11
CA LYS A 213 4.67 17.26 -3.78
C LYS A 213 5.82 16.70 -2.91
N LYS A 214 5.77 16.93 -1.59
CA LYS A 214 6.79 16.39 -0.68
C LYS A 214 6.68 14.86 -0.56
N THR A 215 5.47 14.32 -0.58
CA THR A 215 5.21 12.88 -0.55
C THR A 215 5.66 12.24 -1.86
N GLN A 216 5.33 12.86 -2.99
CA GLN A 216 5.77 12.43 -4.32
C GLN A 216 7.30 12.33 -4.38
N ARG A 217 8.01 13.40 -4.09
CA ARG A 217 9.49 13.40 -4.13
C ARG A 217 10.10 12.31 -3.27
N ARG A 218 9.60 12.14 -2.05
CA ARG A 218 10.09 11.08 -1.17
C ARG A 218 9.80 9.70 -1.71
N LEU A 219 8.63 9.49 -2.33
CA LEU A 219 8.29 8.22 -2.96
C LEU A 219 9.26 7.91 -4.12
N GLU A 220 9.51 8.89 -4.99
CA GLU A 220 10.44 8.76 -6.10
C GLU A 220 11.87 8.44 -5.59
N GLU A 221 12.35 9.16 -4.57
CA GLU A 221 13.65 8.92 -3.94
C GLU A 221 13.75 7.52 -3.31
N VAL A 222 12.71 7.05 -2.61
CA VAL A 222 12.67 5.72 -2.00
C VAL A 222 12.68 4.63 -3.07
N VAL A 223 11.88 4.78 -4.13
CA VAL A 223 11.84 3.79 -5.21
C VAL A 223 13.16 3.77 -5.97
N ASP A 224 13.70 4.92 -6.34
CA ASP A 224 14.98 4.99 -7.04
C ASP A 224 16.12 4.40 -6.22
N THR A 225 16.29 4.84 -4.96
CA THR A 225 17.41 4.41 -4.12
C THR A 225 17.35 2.92 -3.77
N ILE A 226 16.17 2.41 -3.39
CA ILE A 226 16.05 1.05 -2.86
C ILE A 226 15.75 0.04 -3.97
N PHE A 227 14.78 0.35 -4.84
CA PHE A 227 14.26 -0.63 -5.79
C PHE A 227 14.91 -0.54 -7.17
N VAL A 228 15.58 0.57 -7.51
CA VAL A 228 16.34 0.73 -8.77
C VAL A 228 17.84 0.58 -8.54
N GLN A 229 18.40 1.34 -7.57
CA GLN A 229 19.84 1.31 -7.30
C GLN A 229 20.26 0.21 -6.31
N GLY A 230 19.32 -0.42 -5.60
CA GLY A 230 19.60 -1.49 -4.65
C GLY A 230 20.31 -1.05 -3.36
N GLN A 231 20.27 0.25 -3.05
CA GLN A 231 20.91 0.80 -1.86
C GLN A 231 20.00 0.64 -0.61
N PRO A 232 20.56 0.60 0.59
CA PRO A 232 19.77 0.52 1.82
C PRO A 232 18.98 1.81 2.06
N ALA A 233 17.86 1.69 2.80
CA ALA A 233 16.97 2.82 3.10
C ALA A 233 17.63 4.01 3.83
N ILE A 234 18.81 3.79 4.45
CA ILE A 234 19.59 4.84 5.11
C ILE A 234 20.25 5.80 4.13
N ASP A 235 20.39 5.43 2.86
CA ASP A 235 21.03 6.24 1.82
C ASP A 235 20.01 7.12 1.07
N VAL A 236 18.72 7.00 1.37
CA VAL A 236 17.67 7.90 0.84
C VAL A 236 17.85 9.30 1.44
N ARG A 237 17.95 10.31 0.61
CA ARG A 237 18.25 11.72 0.96
C ARG A 237 17.01 12.56 1.26
#